data_2f3592d496186c72582eb4586e0e5524
#
_entry.id   2f3592d496186c72582eb4586e0e5524
#
_cell.length_a   1.000
_cell.length_b   1.000
_cell.length_c   1.000
_cell.angle_alpha   90.00
_cell.angle_beta   90.00
_cell.angle_gamma   90.00
#
_symmetry.space_group_name_H-M   'P 1'
#
loop_
_entity.id
_entity.type
_entity.pdbx_description
1 polymer ?
#
loop_
_entity_poly.entity_id
_entity_poly.type
_entity_poly.pdbx_seq_one_letter_code
_entity_poly.pdbx_strand_id
1 'polypeptide(L)'
;MAVKHSVVDLFCGVGGLTQGFKLEKFKVVGGYDIDKSCQYAYEMNNKVPFFAEDLNLLPSKQIDCLFIKNTTKILVGCAPCQAFSTYSQKYKNNDKWRMLYSFGRIIDEIKPEIISMENVPNLKNYANGKVLDDFLEVLKRNEYYITWKIV
;
A
#
# COMPACT_ATOMS: atom_id res chain seq x y z
N MET A 1 -5.61 27.18 2.01
CA MET A 1 -6.26 26.28 3.01
C MET A 1 -5.19 25.39 3.61
N ALA A 2 -5.26 25.12 4.91
CA ALA A 2 -4.32 24.19 5.55
C ALA A 2 -4.55 22.76 5.03
N VAL A 3 -3.45 22.01 4.80
CA VAL A 3 -3.51 20.58 4.44
C VAL A 3 -4.03 19.81 5.64
N LYS A 4 -5.13 19.07 5.46
CA LYS A 4 -5.76 18.28 6.54
C LYS A 4 -5.28 16.82 6.57
N HIS A 5 -4.89 16.29 5.43
CA HIS A 5 -4.53 14.89 5.24
C HIS A 5 -3.27 14.79 4.40
N SER A 6 -2.41 13.83 4.70
CA SER A 6 -1.29 13.44 3.86
C SER A 6 -1.35 11.95 3.55
N VAL A 7 -1.12 11.59 2.29
CA VAL A 7 -1.25 10.22 1.77
C VAL A 7 0.09 9.73 1.29
N VAL A 8 0.46 8.51 1.66
CA VAL A 8 1.58 7.77 1.07
C VAL A 8 1.01 6.53 0.38
N ASP A 9 1.41 6.30 -0.87
CA ASP A 9 0.96 5.19 -1.72
C ASP A 9 2.04 4.12 -1.81
N LEU A 10 1.78 2.93 -1.30
CA LEU A 10 2.69 1.78 -1.35
C LEU A 10 2.31 0.86 -2.52
N PHE A 11 3.32 0.30 -3.18
CA PHE A 11 3.14 -0.50 -4.40
C PHE A 11 2.44 0.31 -5.50
N CYS A 12 2.86 1.56 -5.64
CA CYS A 12 2.12 2.58 -6.40
C CYS A 12 2.14 2.37 -7.94
N GLY A 13 3.06 1.54 -8.45
CA GLY A 13 3.21 1.33 -9.89
C GLY A 13 3.30 2.66 -10.65
N VAL A 14 2.51 2.82 -11.70
CA VAL A 14 2.45 4.06 -12.49
C VAL A 14 1.54 5.15 -11.87
N GLY A 15 0.96 4.91 -10.69
CA GLY A 15 0.28 5.92 -9.88
C GLY A 15 -1.23 6.07 -10.10
N GLY A 16 -1.92 5.00 -10.48
CA GLY A 16 -3.38 5.04 -10.67
C GLY A 16 -4.12 5.41 -9.37
N LEU A 17 -3.78 4.76 -8.25
CA LEU A 17 -4.36 5.04 -6.94
C LEU A 17 -3.99 6.46 -6.47
N THR A 18 -2.72 6.85 -6.60
CA THR A 18 -2.25 8.22 -6.35
C THR A 18 -3.09 9.25 -7.10
N GLN A 19 -3.36 9.03 -8.39
CA GLN A 19 -4.16 9.96 -9.18
C GLN A 19 -5.60 10.05 -8.67
N GLY A 20 -6.21 8.95 -8.27
CA GLY A 20 -7.54 8.93 -7.66
C GLY A 20 -7.61 9.81 -6.42
N PHE A 21 -6.67 9.64 -5.47
CA PHE A 21 -6.58 10.47 -4.27
C PHE A 21 -6.40 11.96 -4.58
N LYS A 22 -5.59 12.28 -5.60
CA LYS A 22 -5.37 13.68 -6.02
C LYS A 22 -6.63 14.32 -6.62
N LEU A 23 -7.40 13.58 -7.42
CA LEU A 23 -8.66 14.06 -7.98
C LEU A 23 -9.66 14.43 -6.86
N GLU A 24 -9.67 13.65 -5.78
CA GLU A 24 -10.43 13.93 -4.56
C GLU A 24 -9.77 14.96 -3.62
N LYS A 25 -8.74 15.68 -4.11
CA LYS A 25 -8.04 16.78 -3.42
C LYS A 25 -7.27 16.36 -2.16
N PHE A 26 -6.93 15.09 -2.00
CA PHE A 26 -5.99 14.64 -0.97
C PHE A 26 -4.56 15.04 -1.34
N LYS A 27 -3.76 15.36 -0.34
CA LYS A 27 -2.34 15.65 -0.54
C LYS A 27 -1.53 14.36 -0.51
N VAL A 28 -1.25 13.79 -1.68
CA VAL A 28 -0.28 12.67 -1.79
C VAL A 28 1.12 13.23 -1.69
N VAL A 29 1.94 12.65 -0.82
CA VAL A 29 3.30 13.14 -0.50
C VAL A 29 4.41 12.25 -1.05
N GLY A 30 4.10 11.00 -1.43
CA GLY A 30 5.06 10.09 -2.05
C GLY A 30 4.42 8.77 -2.45
N GLY A 31 5.04 8.09 -3.40
CA GLY A 31 4.71 6.72 -3.79
C GLY A 31 5.95 5.83 -3.78
N TYR A 32 5.79 4.60 -3.33
CA TYR A 32 6.84 3.59 -3.26
C TYR A 32 6.53 2.42 -4.18
N ASP A 33 7.51 2.01 -4.96
CA ASP A 33 7.46 0.75 -5.72
C ASP A 33 8.89 0.25 -5.97
N ILE A 34 9.07 -1.05 -6.07
CA ILE A 34 10.37 -1.65 -6.39
C ILE A 34 10.70 -1.51 -7.89
N ASP A 35 9.67 -1.42 -8.75
CA ASP A 35 9.85 -1.31 -10.19
C ASP A 35 10.16 0.13 -10.62
N LYS A 36 11.47 0.41 -10.71
CA LYS A 36 11.96 1.72 -11.15
C LYS A 36 11.47 2.13 -12.54
N SER A 37 11.02 1.21 -13.39
CA SER A 37 10.50 1.55 -14.72
C SER A 37 9.20 2.38 -14.65
N CYS A 38 8.48 2.31 -13.53
CA CYS A 38 7.27 3.07 -13.27
C CYS A 38 7.55 4.56 -12.97
N GLN A 39 8.77 4.91 -12.53
CA GLN A 39 9.11 6.23 -11.99
C GLN A 39 8.74 7.37 -12.92
N TYR A 40 9.17 7.30 -14.18
CA TYR A 40 8.91 8.38 -15.14
C TYR A 40 7.41 8.64 -15.31
N ALA A 41 6.63 7.59 -15.54
CA ALA A 41 5.18 7.70 -15.71
C ALA A 41 4.50 8.22 -14.43
N TYR A 42 4.91 7.70 -13.26
CA TYR A 42 4.38 8.13 -11.98
C TYR A 42 4.60 9.63 -11.73
N GLU A 43 5.85 10.10 -11.81
CA GLU A 43 6.20 11.49 -11.52
C GLU A 43 5.63 12.46 -12.55
N MET A 44 5.67 12.10 -13.84
CA MET A 44 5.14 12.96 -14.90
C MET A 44 3.62 13.16 -14.80
N ASN A 45 2.88 12.10 -14.50
CA ASN A 45 1.42 12.18 -14.40
C ASN A 45 0.96 12.76 -13.06
N ASN A 46 1.62 12.41 -11.97
CA ASN A 46 1.14 12.76 -10.63
C ASN A 46 1.81 14.00 -10.03
N LYS A 47 3.00 14.38 -10.49
CA LYS A 47 3.80 15.47 -9.88
C LYS A 47 4.03 15.22 -8.38
N VAL A 48 4.27 13.95 -8.03
CA VAL A 48 4.53 13.45 -6.68
C VAL A 48 5.84 12.66 -6.74
N PRO A 49 6.72 12.74 -5.73
CA PRO A 49 7.96 11.95 -5.68
C PRO A 49 7.71 10.46 -5.73
N PHE A 50 8.53 9.75 -6.50
CA PHE A 50 8.59 8.29 -6.55
C PHE A 50 9.84 7.78 -5.86
N PHE A 51 9.70 6.74 -5.05
CA PHE A 51 10.79 6.09 -4.33
C PHE A 51 10.92 4.64 -4.79
N ALA A 52 12.01 4.35 -5.52
CA ALA A 52 12.30 3.00 -6.02
C ALA A 52 12.95 2.15 -4.90
N GLU A 53 12.13 1.59 -4.01
CA GLU A 53 12.60 0.91 -2.80
C GLU A 53 11.88 -0.43 -2.58
N ASP A 54 12.61 -1.40 -2.02
CA ASP A 54 12.02 -2.66 -1.56
C ASP A 54 11.39 -2.49 -0.17
N LEU A 55 10.06 -2.50 -0.12
CA LEU A 55 9.31 -2.33 1.12
C LEU A 55 9.55 -3.45 2.16
N ASN A 56 10.13 -4.61 1.75
CA ASN A 56 10.53 -5.63 2.73
C ASN A 56 11.72 -5.18 3.57
N LEU A 57 12.60 -4.38 2.99
CA LEU A 57 13.87 -3.96 3.61
C LEU A 57 13.81 -2.52 4.13
N LEU A 58 12.87 -1.73 3.64
CA LEU A 58 12.78 -0.31 3.97
C LEU A 58 12.36 -0.08 5.44
N PRO A 59 13.14 0.70 6.22
CA PRO A 59 12.72 1.14 7.55
C PRO A 59 11.46 2.02 7.46
N SER A 60 10.41 1.66 8.18
CA SER A 60 9.12 2.38 8.14
C SER A 60 9.24 3.86 8.56
N LYS A 61 10.26 4.20 9.33
CA LYS A 61 10.56 5.59 9.70
C LYS A 61 10.80 6.49 8.48
N GLN A 62 11.35 5.97 7.38
CA GLN A 62 11.54 6.75 6.14
C GLN A 62 10.20 7.11 5.52
N ILE A 63 9.24 6.19 5.53
CA ILE A 63 7.87 6.44 5.09
C ILE A 63 7.19 7.43 6.04
N ASP A 64 7.34 7.24 7.34
CA ASP A 64 6.73 8.10 8.36
C ASP A 64 7.18 9.57 8.26
N CYS A 65 8.44 9.79 7.92
CA CYS A 65 9.00 11.14 7.74
C CYS A 65 8.40 11.92 6.55
N LEU A 66 7.72 11.25 5.59
CA LEU A 66 7.06 11.93 4.47
C LEU A 66 5.75 12.60 4.88
N PHE A 67 5.09 12.09 5.92
CA PHE A 67 3.83 12.64 6.35
C PHE A 67 4.01 14.08 6.88
N ILE A 68 3.10 14.94 6.47
CA ILE A 68 3.09 16.33 6.90
C ILE A 68 2.69 16.41 8.37
N LYS A 69 3.45 17.14 9.17
CA LYS A 69 3.15 17.32 10.61
C LYS A 69 1.74 17.89 10.82
N ASN A 70 1.05 17.39 11.83
CA ASN A 70 -0.31 17.80 12.20
C ASN A 70 -1.35 17.57 11.11
N THR A 71 -1.17 16.54 10.27
CA THR A 71 -2.18 16.05 9.33
C THR A 71 -2.58 14.63 9.67
N THR A 72 -3.78 14.22 9.28
CA THR A 72 -4.17 12.80 9.32
C THR A 72 -3.30 12.02 8.34
N LYS A 73 -2.58 11.02 8.84
CA LYS A 73 -1.77 10.10 8.02
C LYS A 73 -2.66 9.07 7.37
N ILE A 74 -2.63 9.00 6.06
CA ILE A 74 -3.36 8.01 5.27
C ILE A 74 -2.35 7.14 4.54
N LEU A 75 -2.31 5.86 4.84
CA LEU A 75 -1.45 4.88 4.18
C LEU A 75 -2.30 4.03 3.24
N VAL A 76 -1.98 4.06 1.95
CA VAL A 76 -2.74 3.31 0.95
C VAL A 76 -1.81 2.37 0.20
N GLY A 77 -2.37 1.31 -0.40
CA GLY A 77 -1.55 0.41 -1.20
C GLY A 77 -2.34 -0.67 -1.92
N CYS A 78 -1.78 -1.10 -3.04
CA CYS A 78 -2.23 -2.23 -3.82
C CYS A 78 -1.13 -3.29 -3.82
N ALA A 79 -1.03 -4.08 -2.73
CA ALA A 79 0.00 -5.11 -2.61
C ALA A 79 -0.04 -6.07 -3.80
N PRO A 80 1.12 -6.48 -4.39
CA PRO A 80 1.15 -7.29 -5.59
C PRO A 80 0.31 -8.55 -5.50
N CYS A 81 -0.70 -8.65 -6.38
CA CYS A 81 -1.66 -9.76 -6.43
C CYS A 81 -1.18 -10.96 -7.26
N GLN A 82 0.02 -10.90 -7.84
CA GLN A 82 0.50 -11.94 -8.75
C GLN A 82 0.60 -13.33 -8.10
N ALA A 83 0.85 -13.41 -6.80
CA ALA A 83 0.80 -14.66 -6.06
C ALA A 83 -0.64 -15.22 -5.94
N PHE A 84 -1.64 -14.36 -6.00
CA PHE A 84 -3.05 -14.69 -5.82
C PHE A 84 -3.81 -14.89 -7.14
N SER A 85 -3.20 -14.52 -8.28
CA SER A 85 -3.81 -14.67 -9.59
C SER A 85 -3.71 -16.11 -10.10
N THR A 86 -4.82 -16.63 -10.64
CA THR A 86 -4.85 -17.95 -11.30
C THR A 86 -3.92 -18.05 -12.50
N TYR A 87 -3.57 -16.91 -13.11
CA TYR A 87 -2.67 -16.85 -14.27
C TYR A 87 -1.20 -17.15 -13.91
N SER A 88 -0.78 -16.86 -12.68
CA SER A 88 0.61 -17.02 -12.23
C SER A 88 0.89 -18.32 -11.48
N GLN A 89 -0.09 -19.20 -11.28
CA GLN A 89 0.09 -20.50 -10.62
C GLN A 89 1.09 -21.42 -11.33
N LYS A 90 1.45 -21.13 -12.59
CA LYS A 90 2.52 -21.83 -13.33
C LYS A 90 3.95 -21.52 -12.86
N TYR A 91 4.15 -20.46 -12.08
CA TYR A 91 5.47 -20.01 -11.58
C TYR A 91 5.56 -20.28 -10.08
N LYS A 92 6.05 -21.46 -9.70
CA LYS A 92 6.09 -22.00 -8.34
C LYS A 92 6.96 -21.26 -7.29
N ASN A 93 7.59 -20.14 -7.62
CA ASN A 93 8.49 -19.41 -6.70
C ASN A 93 8.08 -17.92 -6.59
N ASN A 94 6.84 -17.65 -6.26
CA ASN A 94 6.38 -16.28 -6.17
C ASN A 94 6.16 -15.86 -4.71
N ASP A 95 7.24 -15.41 -4.04
CA ASP A 95 7.22 -14.87 -2.67
C ASP A 95 6.49 -13.51 -2.54
N LYS A 96 5.79 -13.07 -3.60
CA LYS A 96 5.10 -11.77 -3.64
C LYS A 96 3.96 -11.64 -2.61
N TRP A 97 3.44 -12.76 -2.10
CA TRP A 97 2.50 -12.75 -0.98
C TRP A 97 3.13 -12.11 0.29
N ARG A 98 4.47 -12.14 0.42
CA ARG A 98 5.19 -11.50 1.52
C ARG A 98 5.01 -9.99 1.54
N MET A 99 4.68 -9.36 0.41
CA MET A 99 4.45 -7.92 0.33
C MET A 99 3.27 -7.47 1.22
N LEU A 100 2.25 -8.32 1.40
CA LEU A 100 1.16 -8.01 2.31
C LEU A 100 1.62 -8.01 3.78
N TYR A 101 2.58 -8.87 4.15
CA TYR A 101 3.20 -8.84 5.47
C TYR A 101 4.08 -7.61 5.67
N SER A 102 4.78 -7.15 4.63
CA SER A 102 5.53 -5.90 4.69
C SER A 102 4.58 -4.70 4.87
N PHE A 103 3.44 -4.71 4.20
CA PHE A 103 2.42 -3.70 4.42
C PHE A 103 1.90 -3.73 5.87
N GLY A 104 1.57 -4.92 6.39
CA GLY A 104 1.17 -5.10 7.79
C GLY A 104 2.23 -4.60 8.79
N ARG A 105 3.51 -4.91 8.56
CA ARG A 105 4.62 -4.41 9.38
C ARG A 105 4.70 -2.88 9.37
N ILE A 106 4.60 -2.27 8.19
CA ILE A 106 4.65 -0.81 8.05
C ILE A 106 3.48 -0.16 8.81
N ILE A 107 2.27 -0.74 8.71
CA ILE A 107 1.09 -0.28 9.46
C ILE A 107 1.35 -0.36 10.97
N ASP A 108 1.87 -1.47 11.44
CA ASP A 108 2.14 -1.73 12.86
C ASP A 108 3.15 -0.75 13.47
N GLU A 109 4.17 -0.37 12.67
CA GLU A 109 5.23 0.55 13.09
C GLU A 109 4.84 2.02 12.99
N ILE A 110 4.11 2.43 11.94
CA ILE A 110 3.72 3.84 11.69
C ILE A 110 2.42 4.22 12.41
N LYS A 111 1.48 3.28 12.50
CA LYS A 111 0.12 3.49 13.03
C LYS A 111 -0.59 4.68 12.38
N PRO A 112 -0.76 4.67 11.04
CA PRO A 112 -1.48 5.73 10.36
C PRO A 112 -2.95 5.75 10.82
N GLU A 113 -3.60 6.92 10.81
CA GLU A 113 -5.00 7.03 11.24
C GLU A 113 -5.97 6.35 10.27
N ILE A 114 -5.63 6.31 8.98
CA ILE A 114 -6.47 5.68 7.94
C ILE A 114 -5.61 4.78 7.07
N ILE A 115 -6.17 3.61 6.75
CA ILE A 115 -5.56 2.62 5.85
C ILE A 115 -6.58 2.30 4.76
N SER A 116 -6.10 2.22 3.52
CA SER A 116 -6.88 1.71 2.40
C SER A 116 -6.06 0.69 1.61
N MET A 117 -6.63 -0.48 1.38
CA MET A 117 -6.00 -1.53 0.60
C MET A 117 -6.96 -2.01 -0.49
N GLU A 118 -6.44 -2.14 -1.70
CA GLU A 118 -7.10 -2.81 -2.82
C GLU A 118 -6.36 -4.11 -3.13
N ASN A 119 -7.09 -5.18 -3.47
CA ASN A 119 -6.49 -6.42 -3.93
C ASN A 119 -7.52 -7.27 -4.70
N VAL A 120 -7.04 -8.32 -5.38
CA VAL A 120 -7.92 -9.23 -6.14
C VAL A 120 -8.76 -10.12 -5.22
N PRO A 121 -9.98 -10.51 -5.62
CA PRO A 121 -10.88 -11.36 -4.81
C PRO A 121 -10.25 -12.68 -4.35
N ASN A 122 -9.30 -13.22 -5.12
CA ASN A 122 -8.65 -14.49 -4.80
C ASN A 122 -7.74 -14.43 -3.55
N LEU A 123 -7.36 -13.25 -3.06
CA LEU A 123 -6.65 -13.09 -1.78
C LEU A 123 -7.42 -13.77 -0.64
N LYS A 124 -8.75 -13.71 -0.67
CA LYS A 124 -9.62 -14.34 0.34
C LYS A 124 -9.39 -15.86 0.47
N ASN A 125 -9.03 -16.53 -0.63
CA ASN A 125 -8.90 -18.00 -0.67
C ASN A 125 -7.44 -18.45 -0.66
N TYR A 126 -6.48 -17.54 -0.86
CA TYR A 126 -5.07 -17.89 -0.95
C TYR A 126 -4.57 -18.45 0.37
N ALA A 127 -3.82 -19.58 0.30
CA ALA A 127 -3.32 -20.31 1.48
C ALA A 127 -4.44 -20.57 2.52
N ASN A 128 -5.63 -20.99 2.05
CA ASN A 128 -6.83 -21.21 2.87
C ASN A 128 -7.26 -19.98 3.69
N GLY A 129 -7.07 -18.79 3.13
CA GLY A 129 -7.42 -17.51 3.77
C GLY A 129 -6.36 -16.96 4.72
N LYS A 130 -5.34 -17.76 5.08
CA LYS A 130 -4.37 -17.40 6.13
C LYS A 130 -3.70 -16.04 5.92
N VAL A 131 -3.32 -15.70 4.69
CA VAL A 131 -2.59 -14.44 4.41
C VAL A 131 -3.47 -13.22 4.69
N LEU A 132 -4.75 -13.29 4.33
CA LEU A 132 -5.71 -12.22 4.64
C LEU A 132 -6.01 -12.17 6.13
N ASP A 133 -6.19 -13.32 6.78
CA ASP A 133 -6.48 -13.39 8.21
C ASP A 133 -5.33 -12.81 9.04
N ASP A 134 -4.07 -13.16 8.73
CA ASP A 134 -2.89 -12.61 9.38
C ASP A 134 -2.82 -11.07 9.22
N PHE A 135 -3.16 -10.55 8.03
CA PHE A 135 -3.22 -9.11 7.81
C PHE A 135 -4.34 -8.44 8.63
N LEU A 136 -5.52 -9.03 8.66
CA LEU A 136 -6.65 -8.52 9.46
C LEU A 136 -6.34 -8.55 10.96
N GLU A 137 -5.56 -9.54 11.43
CA GLU A 137 -5.11 -9.59 12.83
C GLU A 137 -4.18 -8.41 13.17
N VAL A 138 -3.27 -8.02 12.25
CA VAL A 138 -2.45 -6.82 12.44
C VAL A 138 -3.33 -5.59 12.64
N LEU A 139 -4.38 -5.43 11.83
CA LEU A 139 -5.29 -4.29 11.96
C LEU A 139 -6.07 -4.33 13.27
N LYS A 140 -6.59 -5.50 13.68
CA LYS A 140 -7.35 -5.67 14.92
C LYS A 140 -6.51 -5.35 16.16
N ARG A 141 -5.28 -5.87 16.24
CA ARG A 141 -4.40 -5.61 17.39
C ARG A 141 -3.97 -4.16 17.53
N ASN A 142 -4.03 -3.39 16.42
CA ASN A 142 -3.81 -1.95 16.41
C ASN A 142 -5.12 -1.15 16.51
N GLU A 143 -6.23 -1.82 16.89
CA GLU A 143 -7.53 -1.22 17.20
C GLU A 143 -8.20 -0.51 16.00
N TYR A 144 -7.88 -0.89 14.75
CA TYR A 144 -8.55 -0.33 13.58
C TYR A 144 -9.99 -0.86 13.47
N TYR A 145 -10.91 0.03 13.14
CA TYR A 145 -12.22 -0.37 12.63
C TYR A 145 -12.09 -0.84 11.17
N ILE A 146 -12.48 -2.08 10.91
CA ILE A 146 -12.25 -2.74 9.62
C ILE A 146 -13.56 -2.94 8.88
N THR A 147 -13.60 -2.51 7.62
CA THR A 147 -14.65 -2.87 6.67
C THR A 147 -14.02 -3.28 5.34
N TRP A 148 -14.55 -4.31 4.71
CA TRP A 148 -14.12 -4.72 3.37
C TRP A 148 -15.25 -5.39 2.62
N LYS A 149 -15.19 -5.36 1.29
CA LYS A 149 -16.15 -6.03 0.40
C LYS A 149 -15.48 -6.41 -0.93
N ILE A 150 -16.06 -7.39 -1.62
CA ILE A 150 -15.75 -7.67 -3.03
C ILE A 150 -16.62 -6.74 -3.87
N VAL A 151 -16.00 -6.04 -4.82
CA VAL A 151 -16.63 -5.09 -5.75
C VAL A 151 -16.53 -5.59 -7.18
#